data_e8bafda99dc8c0c22b103ee02072e8f3
#
_entry.id   e8bafda99dc8c0c22b103ee02072e8f3
#
_cell.length_a   1.000
_cell.length_b   1.000
_cell.length_c   1.000
_cell.angle_alpha   90.00
_cell.angle_beta   90.00
_cell.angle_gamma   90.00
#
_symmetry.space_group_name_H-M   'P 1'
#
loop_
_entity.id
_entity.type
_entity.pdbx_description
1 polymer ?
#
loop_
_entity_poly.entity_id
_entity_poly.type
_entity_poly.pdbx_seq_one_letter_code
_entity_poly.pdbx_strand_id
1 'polypeptide(L)'
;MKTLNPLKARFGKGRFSRVKNVSYLQWEDAFAVEFDDGLSFLEPHKTIRKANKILPKATPVRVELDEELRHGFFVHYDNGQRAEVSWAFIRESPPKR
;
A
#
# COMPACT_ATOMS: atom_id res chain seq x y z
N MET A 1 -22.59 20.07 -3.97
CA MET A 1 -22.42 20.18 -3.88
C MET A 1 -22.26 20.37 -3.63
N LYS A 2 -22.12 20.40 -3.50
CA LYS A 2 -21.90 20.56 -3.24
C LYS A 2 -21.29 20.65 -2.94
N THR A 3 -21.08 20.69 -2.82
CA THR A 3 -20.44 20.81 -2.65
C THR A 3 -19.88 20.75 -2.35
N LEU A 4 -19.77 20.56 -2.35
CA LEU A 4 -19.13 20.52 -2.26
C LEU A 4 -18.50 20.70 -2.09
N ASN A 5 -18.43 20.62 -2.33
CA ASN A 5 -17.80 21.11 -2.01
C ASN A 5 -16.55 20.71 -2.19
N PRO A 6 -15.78 21.22 -2.68
CA PRO A 6 -14.48 20.94 -3.01
C PRO A 6 -13.76 20.54 -1.83
N LEU A 7 -13.94 21.18 -0.91
CA LEU A 7 -13.34 20.91 0.22
C LEU A 7 -13.57 19.59 0.54
N LYS A 8 -14.57 19.20 0.18
CA LYS A 8 -14.90 17.97 0.40
C LYS A 8 -13.95 17.03 -0.06
N ALA A 9 -13.27 17.32 -0.98
CA ALA A 9 -12.33 16.43 -1.53
C ALA A 9 -11.48 15.92 -0.44
N ARG A 10 -11.17 16.73 0.46
CA ARG A 10 -10.35 16.30 1.44
C ARG A 10 -11.01 15.47 2.33
N PHE A 11 -12.22 15.60 2.40
CA PHE A 11 -12.90 14.82 3.28
C PHE A 11 -12.85 13.49 2.78
N GLY A 12 -12.77 13.37 1.51
CA GLY A 12 -12.75 12.09 0.96
C GLY A 12 -11.44 11.43 1.28
N LYS A 13 -10.55 12.15 1.90
CA LYS A 13 -9.30 11.58 2.21
C LYS A 13 -9.43 10.24 2.90
N GLY A 14 -10.28 10.11 3.82
CA GLY A 14 -10.43 8.87 4.52
C GLY A 14 -10.84 7.78 3.57
N ARG A 15 -11.77 8.08 2.66
CA ARG A 15 -12.23 7.15 1.73
C ARG A 15 -11.20 6.87 0.68
N PHE A 16 -10.55 7.90 0.16
CA PHE A 16 -9.58 7.74 -0.89
C PHE A 16 -8.35 7.00 -0.41
N SER A 17 -8.08 6.99 0.86
CA SER A 17 -6.90 6.32 1.36
C SER A 17 -7.18 4.88 1.74
N ARG A 18 -8.38 4.36 1.49
CA ARG A 18 -8.66 2.98 1.82
C ARG A 18 -8.12 2.07 0.73
N VAL A 19 -7.36 1.08 1.15
CA VAL A 19 -6.80 0.12 0.23
C VAL A 19 -7.86 -0.91 -0.11
N LYS A 20 -8.11 -1.09 -1.39
CA LYS A 20 -9.10 -2.03 -1.84
C LYS A 20 -8.49 -3.40 -2.12
N ASN A 21 -7.32 -3.40 -2.71
CA ASN A 21 -6.71 -4.66 -3.11
C ASN A 21 -5.20 -4.50 -3.24
N VAL A 22 -4.46 -5.55 -2.94
CA VAL A 22 -3.02 -5.55 -3.09
C VAL A 22 -2.60 -6.88 -3.70
N SER A 23 -1.75 -6.82 -4.71
CA SER A 23 -1.24 -8.03 -5.34
C SER A 23 0.27 -7.93 -5.47
N TYR A 24 0.97 -9.01 -5.21
CA TYR A 24 2.41 -9.04 -5.42
C TYR A 24 2.66 -9.52 -6.84
N LEU A 25 3.35 -8.69 -7.62
CA LEU A 25 3.68 -9.01 -8.99
C LEU A 25 5.10 -9.55 -9.01
N GLN A 26 5.21 -10.85 -9.03
CA GLN A 26 6.49 -11.51 -8.94
C GLN A 26 7.46 -11.09 -10.03
N TRP A 27 6.97 -10.95 -11.23
CA TRP A 27 7.81 -10.58 -12.36
C TRP A 27 8.50 -9.24 -12.19
N GLU A 28 7.81 -8.31 -11.57
CA GLU A 28 8.34 -6.98 -11.42
C GLU A 28 8.91 -6.72 -10.04
N ASP A 29 8.76 -7.69 -9.15
CA ASP A 29 9.15 -7.56 -7.76
C ASP A 29 8.57 -6.27 -7.21
N ALA A 30 7.26 -6.13 -7.35
CA ALA A 30 6.55 -4.92 -6.94
C ALA A 30 5.14 -5.29 -6.48
N PHE A 31 4.51 -4.37 -5.77
CA PHE A 31 3.15 -4.59 -5.29
C PHE A 31 2.20 -3.63 -6.00
N ALA A 32 1.14 -4.18 -6.56
CA ALA A 32 0.11 -3.36 -7.20
C ALA A 32 -0.92 -3.08 -6.13
N VAL A 33 -1.12 -1.80 -5.81
CA VAL A 33 -2.01 -1.39 -4.74
C VAL A 33 -3.15 -0.58 -5.33
N GLU A 34 -4.37 -1.07 -5.17
CA GLU A 34 -5.55 -0.40 -5.69
C GLU A 34 -6.32 0.22 -4.55
N PHE A 35 -6.75 1.44 -4.72
CA PHE A 35 -7.50 2.16 -3.69
C PHE A 35 -8.97 2.28 -4.06
N ASP A 36 -9.82 2.57 -3.07
CA ASP A 36 -11.25 2.67 -3.28
C ASP A 36 -11.65 3.76 -4.29
N ASP A 37 -10.80 4.75 -4.50
CA ASP A 37 -11.11 5.80 -5.46
C ASP A 37 -10.78 5.38 -6.90
N GLY A 38 -10.36 4.13 -7.08
CA GLY A 38 -10.07 3.62 -8.41
C GLY A 38 -8.64 3.80 -8.88
N LEU A 39 -7.83 4.50 -8.13
CA LEU A 39 -6.43 4.69 -8.53
C LEU A 39 -5.60 3.51 -8.08
N SER A 40 -4.61 3.18 -8.89
CA SER A 40 -3.69 2.08 -8.60
C SER A 40 -2.26 2.58 -8.63
N PHE A 41 -1.44 2.01 -7.78
CA PHE A 41 -0.04 2.39 -7.68
C PHE A 41 0.81 1.14 -7.71
N LEU A 42 1.99 1.27 -8.28
CA LEU A 42 2.93 0.15 -8.30
C LEU A 42 4.07 0.50 -7.36
N GLU A 43 4.16 -0.19 -6.26
CA GLU A 43 5.19 0.09 -5.28
C GLU A 43 6.32 -0.92 -5.38
N PRO A 44 7.56 -0.49 -5.65
CA PRO A 44 8.67 -1.43 -5.74
C PRO A 44 8.87 -2.15 -4.41
N HIS A 45 9.13 -3.44 -4.46
CA HIS A 45 9.32 -4.21 -3.24
C HIS A 45 10.53 -3.71 -2.46
N LYS A 46 11.55 -3.24 -3.15
CA LYS A 46 12.75 -2.77 -2.46
C LYS A 46 12.47 -1.61 -1.51
N THR A 47 11.52 -0.75 -1.81
CA THR A 47 11.22 0.36 -0.91
C THR A 47 10.54 -0.15 0.35
N ILE A 48 9.71 -1.19 0.22
CA ILE A 48 9.04 -1.78 1.36
C ILE A 48 10.07 -2.51 2.22
N ARG A 49 10.99 -3.24 1.59
CA ARG A 49 12.03 -3.94 2.34
C ARG A 49 12.87 -2.96 3.13
N LYS A 50 13.26 -1.88 2.50
CA LYS A 50 14.11 -0.92 3.15
C LYS A 50 13.41 -0.27 4.33
N ALA A 51 12.17 0.11 4.16
CA ALA A 51 11.42 0.78 5.22
C ALA A 51 11.19 -0.14 6.42
N ASN A 52 11.12 -1.45 6.20
CA ASN A 52 10.82 -2.40 7.25
C ASN A 52 12.00 -3.29 7.63
N LYS A 53 13.18 -2.98 7.10
CA LYS A 53 14.39 -3.76 7.41
C LYS A 53 14.21 -5.25 7.18
N ILE A 54 13.61 -5.58 6.05
CA ILE A 54 13.41 -6.98 5.68
C ILE A 54 14.70 -7.54 5.11
N LEU A 55 15.07 -8.73 5.53
CA LEU A 55 16.30 -9.36 5.05
C LEU A 55 16.22 -9.63 3.55
N PRO A 56 17.32 -9.47 2.83
CA PRO A 56 17.31 -9.58 1.38
C PRO A 56 16.80 -10.91 0.82
N LYS A 57 17.02 -11.99 1.54
CA LYS A 57 16.58 -13.28 1.05
C LYS A 57 15.17 -13.65 1.41
N ALA A 58 14.50 -12.82 2.19
CA ALA A 58 13.12 -13.12 2.58
C ALA A 58 12.21 -12.97 1.37
N THR A 59 11.29 -13.90 1.22
CA THR A 59 10.36 -13.92 0.10
C THR A 59 8.94 -13.71 0.59
N PRO A 60 8.16 -12.87 -0.07
CA PRO A 60 6.76 -12.67 0.35
C PRO A 60 5.96 -13.94 0.16
N VAL A 61 5.19 -14.32 1.17
CA VAL A 61 4.33 -15.49 1.06
C VAL A 61 2.87 -15.16 1.20
N ARG A 62 2.54 -13.99 1.73
CA ARG A 62 1.14 -13.63 1.90
C ARG A 62 0.99 -12.13 2.11
N VAL A 63 -0.06 -11.57 1.59
CA VAL A 63 -0.40 -10.16 1.80
C VAL A 63 -1.71 -10.13 2.56
N GLU A 64 -1.78 -9.28 3.57
CA GLU A 64 -2.96 -9.20 4.40
C GLU A 64 -3.42 -7.75 4.50
N LEU A 65 -4.66 -7.46 4.12
CA LEU A 65 -5.19 -6.12 4.25
C LEU A 65 -5.54 -5.86 5.71
N ASP A 66 -5.46 -4.59 6.11
CA ASP A 66 -5.92 -4.19 7.43
C ASP A 66 -7.44 -4.26 7.33
N GLU A 67 -8.02 -5.33 7.79
CA GLU A 67 -9.44 -5.59 7.64
C GLU A 67 -10.33 -4.54 8.25
N GLU A 68 -9.92 -4.01 9.34
CA GLU A 68 -10.75 -3.05 10.03
C GLU A 68 -10.80 -1.68 9.41
N LEU A 69 -9.68 -1.09 9.17
CA LEU A 69 -9.63 0.26 8.67
C LEU A 69 -9.24 0.37 7.21
N ARG A 70 -8.61 -0.66 6.68
CA ARG A 70 -8.16 -0.67 5.31
C ARG A 70 -7.21 0.48 5.00
N HIS A 71 -6.47 0.93 6.00
CA HIS A 71 -5.52 2.02 5.80
C HIS A 71 -4.16 1.54 5.38
N GLY A 72 -4.00 0.26 5.21
CA GLY A 72 -2.72 -0.30 4.80
C GLY A 72 -2.78 -1.79 4.66
N PHE A 73 -1.63 -2.42 4.58
CA PHE A 73 -1.56 -3.86 4.45
C PHE A 73 -0.25 -4.37 5.05
N PHE A 74 -0.19 -5.67 5.25
CA PHE A 74 1.00 -6.31 5.79
C PHE A 74 1.49 -7.32 4.76
N VAL A 75 2.82 -7.45 4.65
CA VAL A 75 3.41 -8.46 3.80
C VAL A 75 4.10 -9.45 4.73
N HIS A 76 3.73 -10.71 4.64
CA HIS A 76 4.31 -11.76 5.47
C HIS A 76 5.37 -12.50 4.65
N TYR A 77 6.52 -12.73 5.26
CA TYR A 77 7.65 -13.35 4.58
C TYR A 77 7.92 -14.75 5.07
N ASP A 78 8.63 -15.51 4.25
CA ASP A 78 8.92 -16.91 4.57
C ASP A 78 9.85 -17.08 5.76
N ASN A 79 10.56 -16.03 6.14
CA ASN A 79 11.45 -16.10 7.29
C ASN A 79 10.78 -15.61 8.58
N GLY A 80 9.49 -15.36 8.54
CA GLY A 80 8.77 -14.89 9.71
C GLY A 80 8.70 -13.38 9.87
N GLN A 81 9.40 -12.64 9.03
CA GLN A 81 9.31 -11.19 9.11
C GLN A 81 8.00 -10.70 8.55
N ARG A 82 7.62 -9.49 8.90
CA ARG A 82 6.40 -8.88 8.42
C ARG A 82 6.66 -7.42 8.14
N ALA A 83 6.25 -6.94 6.97
CA ALA A 83 6.35 -5.54 6.63
C ALA A 83 4.99 -4.91 6.81
N GLU A 84 4.97 -3.67 7.28
CA GLU A 84 3.73 -2.93 7.45
C GLU A 84 3.79 -1.76 6.50
N VAL A 85 2.77 -1.61 5.66
CA VAL A 85 2.75 -0.57 4.64
C VAL A 85 1.47 0.23 4.77
N SER A 86 1.60 1.53 5.02
CA SER A 86 0.43 2.39 5.16
C SER A 86 0.05 2.99 3.83
N TRP A 87 -1.17 3.48 3.73
CA TRP A 87 -1.62 4.14 2.52
C TRP A 87 -0.74 5.35 2.20
N ALA A 88 -0.30 6.05 3.24
CA ALA A 88 0.51 7.24 3.03
C ALA A 88 1.87 6.90 2.44
N PHE A 89 2.42 5.74 2.81
CA PHE A 89 3.68 5.31 2.25
C PHE A 89 3.54 5.16 0.73
N ILE A 90 2.39 4.67 0.28
CA ILE A 90 2.15 4.46 -1.14
C ILE A 90 1.83 5.78 -1.86
N ARG A 91 0.94 6.57 -1.31
CA ARG A 91 0.43 7.73 -2.03
C ARG A 91 1.18 9.03 -1.79
N GLU A 92 1.78 9.17 -0.63
CA GLU A 92 2.39 10.44 -0.27
C GLU A 92 3.91 10.45 -0.29
N SER A 93 4.53 9.32 -0.54
CA SER A 93 5.98 9.30 -0.63
C SER A 93 6.44 10.00 -1.89
N PRO A 94 7.68 10.49 -1.92
CA PRO A 94 8.21 11.11 -3.12
C PRO A 94 8.22 10.11 -4.27
N PRO A 95 8.26 10.56 -5.50
CA PRO A 95 8.29 9.65 -6.64
C PRO A 95 9.44 8.67 -6.52
N LYS A 96 9.17 7.42 -6.87
CA LYS A 96 10.19 6.38 -6.81
C LYS A 96 10.97 6.39 -8.10
N ARG A 97 12.24 6.21 -8.01
CA ARG A 97 13.03 6.21 -9.23
C ARG A 97 13.98 5.09 -9.27
#